data_829b878019e96129101d259a99a8d10f
#
_entry.id   829b878019e96129101d259a99a8d10f
#
_cell.length_a   1.000
_cell.length_b   1.000
_cell.length_c   1.000
_cell.angle_alpha   90.00
_cell.angle_beta   90.00
_cell.angle_gamma   90.00
#
_symmetry.space_group_name_H-M   'P 1'
#
loop_
_entity.id
_entity.type
_entity.pdbx_description
1 polymer ?
#
loop_
_entity_poly.entity_id
_entity_poly.type
_entity_poly.pdbx_seq_one_letter_code
_entity_poly.pdbx_strand_id
1 'polypeptide(L)'
;MGGHGKEWQSCKDFNAVQDIAAARVVFGCGVAVVQLPCNGVVSEFRISRVELEYYMRGKSKLSDYLLDVSFAFMEQREKKKDWSKPLWDVTAVAWLLDEKFMEDRYEHSPVFEYDNCYGVDLRRHFIKYVYHINRDILFEDMFAKLAK
;
A
#
# COMPACT_ATOMS: atom_id res chain seq x y z
N MET A 1 0.76 -6.75 -0.86
CA MET A 1 1.09 -5.51 -1.60
C MET A 1 2.26 -5.81 -2.52
N GLY A 2 2.18 -5.48 -3.80
CA GLY A 2 3.25 -5.80 -4.75
C GLY A 2 2.99 -5.30 -6.18
N GLY A 3 4.07 -4.98 -6.87
CA GLY A 3 4.06 -4.34 -8.17
C GLY A 3 3.65 -2.87 -8.12
N HIS A 4 3.50 -2.28 -9.28
CA HIS A 4 2.99 -0.92 -9.45
C HIS A 4 1.63 -0.94 -10.11
N GLY A 5 0.96 0.20 -10.19
CA GLY A 5 -0.24 0.37 -10.98
C GLY A 5 0.02 0.02 -12.46
N LYS A 6 -1.00 -0.45 -13.16
CA LYS A 6 -0.84 -0.91 -14.57
C LYS A 6 -0.52 0.22 -15.54
N GLU A 7 -0.71 1.45 -15.13
CA GLU A 7 -0.26 2.66 -15.85
C GLU A 7 1.27 2.78 -15.87
N TRP A 8 1.96 2.05 -15.00
CA TRP A 8 3.41 1.96 -14.93
C TRP A 8 3.87 0.73 -15.72
N GLN A 9 4.72 0.91 -16.68
CA GLN A 9 5.29 -0.19 -17.46
C GLN A 9 6.08 -1.15 -16.57
N SER A 10 6.81 -0.63 -15.58
CA SER A 10 7.62 -1.42 -14.66
C SER A 10 6.78 -1.93 -13.48
N CYS A 11 6.96 -3.20 -13.14
CA CYS A 11 6.46 -3.80 -11.89
C CYS A 11 7.49 -3.76 -10.74
N LYS A 12 8.60 -3.05 -10.92
CA LYS A 12 9.76 -3.00 -10.02
C LYS A 12 9.45 -2.24 -8.73
N ASP A 13 8.77 -2.89 -7.81
CA ASP A 13 8.61 -2.40 -6.44
C ASP A 13 9.53 -3.16 -5.47
N PHE A 14 9.63 -2.69 -4.24
CA PHE A 14 10.49 -3.28 -3.21
C PHE A 14 10.18 -4.76 -2.97
N ASN A 15 8.90 -5.13 -2.88
CA ASN A 15 8.50 -6.50 -2.57
C ASN A 15 8.77 -7.46 -3.75
N ALA A 16 8.39 -7.07 -4.97
CA ALA A 16 8.56 -7.92 -6.14
C ALA A 16 10.04 -8.18 -6.50
N VAL A 17 10.91 -7.17 -6.32
CA VAL A 17 12.34 -7.34 -6.66
C VAL A 17 13.14 -8.14 -5.64
N GLN A 18 12.62 -8.34 -4.42
CA GLN A 18 13.26 -9.22 -3.44
C GLN A 18 13.39 -10.66 -3.98
N ASP A 19 12.34 -11.14 -4.63
CA ASP A 19 12.32 -12.43 -5.30
C ASP A 19 11.27 -12.44 -6.43
N ILE A 20 11.70 -12.07 -7.62
CA ILE A 20 10.82 -12.03 -8.80
C ILE A 20 10.30 -13.42 -9.16
N ALA A 21 11.07 -14.48 -8.90
CA ALA A 21 10.64 -15.84 -9.17
C ALA A 21 9.49 -16.24 -8.23
N ALA A 22 9.58 -15.91 -6.94
CA ALA A 22 8.50 -16.14 -5.99
C ALA A 22 7.25 -15.32 -6.36
N ALA A 23 7.40 -14.05 -6.73
CA ALA A 23 6.30 -13.22 -7.22
C ALA A 23 5.58 -13.86 -8.42
N ARG A 24 6.34 -14.37 -9.39
CA ARG A 24 5.79 -15.10 -10.56
C ARG A 24 4.98 -16.33 -10.15
N VAL A 25 5.46 -17.09 -9.17
CA VAL A 25 4.75 -18.27 -8.64
C VAL A 25 3.44 -17.84 -7.99
N VAL A 26 3.47 -16.89 -7.07
CA VAL A 26 2.26 -16.43 -6.35
C VAL A 26 1.19 -15.93 -7.33
N PHE A 27 1.58 -15.10 -8.29
CA PHE A 27 0.65 -14.57 -9.29
C PHE A 27 0.27 -15.59 -10.38
N GLY A 28 0.96 -16.73 -10.47
CA GLY A 28 0.73 -17.76 -11.49
C GLY A 28 0.06 -19.05 -11.01
N CYS A 29 0.02 -19.32 -9.71
CA CYS A 29 -0.37 -20.64 -9.20
C CYS A 29 -1.90 -20.85 -9.04
N GLY A 30 -2.72 -19.90 -9.40
CA GLY A 30 -4.19 -20.05 -9.38
C GLY A 30 -4.86 -19.81 -8.03
N VAL A 31 -4.12 -19.44 -6.99
CA VAL A 31 -4.72 -19.06 -5.69
C VAL A 31 -5.42 -17.71 -5.78
N ALA A 32 -6.37 -17.48 -4.87
CA ALA A 32 -7.00 -16.17 -4.72
C ALA A 32 -5.97 -15.13 -4.30
N VAL A 33 -5.80 -14.10 -5.11
CA VAL A 33 -4.87 -12.99 -4.87
C VAL A 33 -5.63 -11.68 -4.89
N VAL A 34 -5.27 -10.79 -3.97
CA VAL A 34 -5.64 -9.37 -4.02
C VAL A 34 -4.36 -8.57 -4.19
N GLN A 35 -4.23 -7.92 -5.33
CA GLN A 35 -3.10 -7.04 -5.60
C GLN A 35 -3.41 -5.62 -5.12
N LEU A 36 -2.53 -5.10 -4.26
CA LEU A 36 -2.49 -3.69 -3.89
C LEU A 36 -1.21 -3.10 -4.51
N PRO A 37 -1.31 -2.40 -5.64
CA PRO A 37 -0.15 -1.85 -6.32
C PRO A 37 0.53 -0.76 -5.50
N CYS A 38 1.85 -0.78 -5.42
CA CYS A 38 2.62 0.18 -4.63
C CYS A 38 2.51 1.59 -5.21
N ASN A 39 3.20 1.88 -6.30
CA ASN A 39 3.08 3.17 -6.97
C ASN A 39 1.80 3.23 -7.82
N GLY A 40 1.19 4.41 -7.83
CA GLY A 40 -0.06 4.68 -8.55
C GLY A 40 -1.33 4.35 -7.76
N VAL A 41 -1.25 3.56 -6.67
CA VAL A 41 -2.38 3.25 -5.81
C VAL A 41 -2.02 3.48 -4.34
N VAL A 42 -1.23 2.59 -3.74
CA VAL A 42 -0.90 2.70 -2.30
C VAL A 42 -0.04 3.93 -2.01
N SER A 43 0.80 4.35 -2.95
CA SER A 43 1.59 5.58 -2.82
C SER A 43 0.77 6.85 -2.60
N GLU A 44 -0.50 6.84 -3.00
CA GLU A 44 -1.42 7.96 -2.83
C GLU A 44 -2.05 8.01 -1.42
N PHE A 45 -2.01 6.89 -0.69
CA PHE A 45 -2.41 6.84 0.71
C PHE A 45 -1.33 7.46 1.59
N ARG A 46 -1.21 8.79 1.51
CA ARG A 46 -0.18 9.58 2.18
C ARG A 46 -0.75 10.38 3.33
N ILE A 47 0.11 10.56 4.34
CA ILE A 47 -0.15 11.45 5.45
C ILE A 47 0.99 12.47 5.57
N SER A 48 0.65 13.74 5.77
CA SER A 48 1.60 14.78 6.07
C SER A 48 2.01 14.76 7.55
N ARG A 49 3.15 15.39 7.85
CA ARG A 49 3.61 15.58 9.24
C ARG A 49 2.56 16.24 10.12
N VAL A 50 1.91 17.29 9.59
CA VAL A 50 0.90 18.07 10.33
C VAL A 50 -0.35 17.24 10.62
N GLU A 51 -0.85 16.50 9.63
CA GLU A 51 -1.99 15.60 9.84
C GLU A 51 -1.68 14.52 10.86
N LEU A 52 -0.50 13.88 10.76
CA LEU A 52 -0.09 12.84 11.68
C LEU A 52 -0.03 13.36 13.12
N GLU A 53 0.52 14.55 13.32
CA GLU A 53 0.57 15.20 14.63
C GLU A 53 -0.84 15.52 15.16
N TYR A 54 -1.71 16.08 14.32
CA TYR A 54 -3.09 16.41 14.67
C TYR A 54 -3.90 15.19 15.10
N TYR A 55 -3.77 14.09 14.39
CA TYR A 55 -4.54 12.87 14.68
C TYR A 55 -4.02 12.08 15.87
N MET A 56 -2.73 12.17 16.19
CA MET A 56 -2.10 11.25 17.14
C MET A 56 -1.62 11.91 18.44
N ARG A 57 -1.16 13.18 18.40
CA ARG A 57 -0.55 13.81 19.57
C ARG A 57 -1.53 13.90 20.74
N GLY A 58 -1.13 13.32 21.90
CA GLY A 58 -1.91 13.36 23.15
C GLY A 58 -3.19 12.53 23.15
N LYS A 59 -3.40 11.65 22.16
CA LYS A 59 -4.59 10.80 22.09
C LYS A 59 -4.46 9.55 22.97
N SER A 60 -3.34 8.87 22.91
CA SER A 60 -3.01 7.71 23.74
C SER A 60 -1.49 7.56 23.83
N LYS A 61 -1.01 6.75 24.79
CA LYS A 61 0.42 6.43 24.89
C LYS A 61 0.96 5.75 23.65
N LEU A 62 0.15 4.89 23.00
CA LEU A 62 0.50 4.22 21.76
C LEU A 62 0.61 5.22 20.62
N SER A 63 -0.35 6.12 20.48
CA SER A 63 -0.34 7.17 19.46
C SER A 63 0.88 8.07 19.58
N ASP A 64 1.21 8.53 20.77
CA ASP A 64 2.39 9.36 21.01
C ASP A 64 3.68 8.63 20.64
N TYR A 65 3.81 7.36 21.05
CA TYR A 65 4.97 6.53 20.70
C TYR A 65 5.12 6.36 19.17
N LEU A 66 4.05 6.00 18.48
CA LEU A 66 4.06 5.80 17.02
C LEU A 66 4.38 7.12 16.28
N LEU A 67 3.87 8.23 16.79
CA LEU A 67 4.16 9.56 16.26
C LEU A 67 5.65 9.89 16.39
N ASP A 68 6.22 9.73 17.59
CA ASP A 68 7.61 10.06 17.86
C ASP A 68 8.57 9.18 17.04
N VAL A 69 8.30 7.87 16.93
CA VAL A 69 9.06 6.97 16.06
C VAL A 69 8.96 7.39 14.58
N SER A 70 7.76 7.78 14.13
CA SER A 70 7.55 8.22 12.75
C SER A 70 8.31 9.52 12.45
N PHE A 71 8.34 10.46 13.38
CA PHE A 71 9.08 11.70 13.25
C PHE A 71 10.58 11.45 13.22
N ALA A 72 11.11 10.68 14.19
CA ALA A 72 12.52 10.33 14.22
C ALA A 72 12.99 9.65 12.92
N PHE A 73 12.19 8.73 12.38
CA PHE A 73 12.48 8.06 11.12
C PHE A 73 12.51 9.02 9.93
N MET A 74 11.54 9.93 9.85
CA MET A 74 11.45 10.86 8.71
C MET A 74 12.51 11.96 8.80
N GLU A 75 12.84 12.46 9.99
CA GLU A 75 13.88 13.47 10.19
C GLU A 75 15.28 13.00 9.79
N GLN A 76 15.55 11.70 9.86
CA GLN A 76 16.79 11.11 9.37
C GLN A 76 16.85 11.04 7.83
N ARG A 77 15.71 11.00 7.14
CA ARG A 77 15.61 10.79 5.69
C ARG A 77 15.31 12.06 4.91
N GLU A 78 14.51 12.93 5.50
CA GLU A 78 14.02 14.14 4.84
C GLU A 78 14.63 15.39 5.48
N LYS A 79 15.26 16.23 4.66
CA LYS A 79 15.81 17.52 5.11
C LYS A 79 14.73 18.57 5.37
N LYS A 80 13.53 18.40 4.79
CA LYS A 80 12.40 19.31 4.94
C LYS A 80 11.54 18.92 6.12
N LYS A 81 11.02 19.91 6.85
CA LYS A 81 10.12 19.69 7.99
C LYS A 81 8.68 19.37 7.60
N ASP A 82 8.27 19.70 6.39
CA ASP A 82 6.93 19.54 5.82
C ASP A 82 6.81 18.33 4.88
N TRP A 83 7.32 17.20 5.34
CA TRP A 83 7.25 15.94 4.59
C TRP A 83 5.85 15.29 4.63
N SER A 84 5.60 14.44 3.67
CA SER A 84 4.51 13.47 3.70
C SER A 84 5.04 12.07 3.38
N LYS A 85 4.44 11.04 3.97
CA LYS A 85 4.82 9.64 3.75
C LYS A 85 3.62 8.77 3.39
N PRO A 86 3.75 7.79 2.50
CA PRO A 86 2.74 6.77 2.32
C PRO A 86 2.67 5.84 3.54
N LEU A 87 1.48 5.38 3.87
CA LEU A 87 1.25 4.37 4.89
C LEU A 87 1.04 3.00 4.22
N TRP A 88 2.13 2.45 3.69
CA TRP A 88 2.14 1.29 2.81
C TRP A 88 1.35 0.09 3.34
N ASP A 89 1.81 -0.51 4.42
CA ASP A 89 1.39 -1.86 4.84
C ASP A 89 0.03 -1.88 5.54
N VAL A 90 -0.42 -0.75 6.07
CA VAL A 90 -1.77 -0.57 6.64
C VAL A 90 -2.86 -0.95 5.63
N THR A 91 -2.62 -0.67 4.35
CA THR A 91 -3.59 -0.91 3.29
C THR A 91 -3.94 -2.38 3.11
N ALA A 92 -2.99 -3.29 3.31
CA ALA A 92 -3.25 -4.73 3.20
C ALA A 92 -4.20 -5.22 4.31
N VAL A 93 -4.04 -4.69 5.53
CA VAL A 93 -4.94 -4.99 6.64
C VAL A 93 -6.30 -4.33 6.43
N ALA A 94 -6.30 -3.08 5.98
CA ALA A 94 -7.54 -2.34 5.73
C ALA A 94 -8.45 -3.04 4.73
N TRP A 95 -7.90 -3.57 3.63
CA TRP A 95 -8.69 -4.33 2.65
C TRP A 95 -9.40 -5.54 3.27
N LEU A 96 -8.77 -6.21 4.23
CA LEU A 96 -9.37 -7.36 4.94
C LEU A 96 -10.45 -6.95 5.95
N LEU A 97 -10.40 -5.71 6.46
CA LEU A 97 -11.31 -5.25 7.50
C LEU A 97 -12.65 -4.77 6.95
N ASP A 98 -12.64 -4.03 5.85
CA ASP A 98 -13.87 -3.48 5.27
C ASP A 98 -13.64 -3.09 3.80
N GLU A 99 -14.49 -3.62 2.91
CA GLU A 99 -14.45 -3.35 1.47
C GLU A 99 -14.64 -1.85 1.13
N LYS A 100 -15.33 -1.08 1.98
CA LYS A 100 -15.55 0.37 1.77
C LYS A 100 -14.26 1.20 1.72
N PHE A 101 -13.15 0.67 2.24
CA PHE A 101 -11.88 1.39 2.25
C PHE A 101 -11.20 1.45 0.90
N MET A 102 -11.57 0.57 -0.02
CA MET A 102 -10.91 0.47 -1.32
C MET A 102 -11.88 0.08 -2.42
N GLU A 103 -11.56 0.48 -3.64
CA GLU A 103 -12.25 0.01 -4.83
C GLU A 103 -11.36 -0.97 -5.58
N ASP A 104 -11.93 -2.12 -5.93
CA ASP A 104 -11.25 -3.17 -6.66
C ASP A 104 -12.05 -3.65 -7.88
N ARG A 105 -11.40 -4.36 -8.77
CA ARG A 105 -11.99 -5.02 -9.92
C ARG A 105 -11.30 -6.34 -10.21
N TYR A 106 -11.97 -7.24 -10.91
CA TYR A 106 -11.37 -8.47 -11.38
C TYR A 106 -10.56 -8.22 -12.64
N GLU A 107 -9.33 -8.71 -12.65
CA GLU A 107 -8.43 -8.66 -13.80
C GLU A 107 -7.67 -9.98 -13.93
N HIS A 108 -7.21 -10.30 -15.16
CA HIS A 108 -6.28 -11.41 -15.34
C HIS A 108 -4.99 -11.16 -14.55
N SER A 109 -4.55 -12.19 -13.82
CA SER A 109 -3.31 -12.11 -13.05
C SER A 109 -2.13 -11.77 -13.96
N PRO A 110 -1.37 -10.69 -13.66
CA PRO A 110 -0.26 -10.28 -14.50
C PRO A 110 0.89 -11.27 -14.44
N VAL A 111 1.74 -11.26 -15.45
CA VAL A 111 3.03 -11.95 -15.43
C VAL A 111 4.08 -10.95 -14.95
N PHE A 112 4.76 -11.25 -13.86
CA PHE A 112 5.95 -10.50 -13.46
C PHE A 112 7.13 -11.01 -14.28
N GLU A 113 7.62 -10.23 -15.24
CA GLU A 113 8.75 -10.64 -16.08
C GLU A 113 10.10 -10.36 -15.39
N TYR A 114 11.12 -11.12 -15.76
CA TYR A 114 12.45 -11.01 -15.14
C TYR A 114 13.16 -9.68 -15.45
N ASP A 115 12.69 -8.95 -16.45
CA ASP A 115 13.12 -7.58 -16.74
C ASP A 115 12.41 -6.51 -15.91
N ASN A 116 11.57 -6.94 -14.95
CA ASN A 116 10.71 -6.12 -14.10
C ASN A 116 9.61 -5.36 -14.85
N CYS A 117 9.16 -5.88 -15.98
CA CYS A 117 7.96 -5.41 -16.67
C CYS A 117 6.76 -6.33 -16.39
N TYR A 118 5.57 -5.84 -16.69
CA TYR A 118 4.37 -6.67 -16.71
C TYR A 118 4.21 -7.32 -18.06
N GLY A 119 4.10 -8.66 -18.06
CA GLY A 119 3.57 -9.42 -19.18
C GLY A 119 2.07 -9.65 -19.05
N VAL A 120 1.41 -9.91 -20.16
CA VAL A 120 -0.04 -10.20 -20.24
C VAL A 120 -0.24 -11.61 -20.75
N ASP A 121 -1.01 -12.41 -20.00
CA ASP A 121 -1.51 -13.71 -20.42
C ASP A 121 -2.98 -13.85 -20.02
N LEU A 122 -3.87 -13.71 -20.99
CA LEU A 122 -5.33 -13.75 -20.77
C LEU A 122 -5.86 -15.17 -20.42
N ARG A 123 -5.02 -16.19 -20.40
CA ARG A 123 -5.37 -17.54 -19.94
C ARG A 123 -5.19 -17.69 -18.42
N ARG A 124 -4.55 -16.72 -17.77
CA ARG A 124 -4.35 -16.77 -16.31
C ARG A 124 -5.64 -16.51 -15.58
N HIS A 125 -5.74 -17.01 -14.36
CA HIS A 125 -6.87 -16.80 -13.46
C HIS A 125 -7.10 -15.34 -13.15
N PHE A 126 -8.29 -15.00 -12.68
CA PHE A 126 -8.61 -13.66 -12.22
C PHE A 126 -8.10 -13.42 -10.81
N ILE A 127 -7.66 -12.19 -10.58
CA ILE A 127 -7.31 -11.66 -9.27
C ILE A 127 -8.14 -10.41 -8.99
N LYS A 128 -8.28 -10.03 -7.73
CA LYS A 128 -8.77 -8.70 -7.39
C LYS A 128 -7.63 -7.69 -7.49
N TYR A 129 -7.84 -6.63 -8.25
CA TYR A 129 -6.90 -5.54 -8.45
C TYR A 129 -7.47 -4.27 -7.84
N VAL A 130 -6.84 -3.79 -6.75
CA VAL A 130 -7.21 -2.53 -6.12
C VAL A 130 -6.69 -1.39 -6.97
N TYR A 131 -7.57 -0.43 -7.31
CA TYR A 131 -7.22 0.71 -8.15
C TYR A 131 -7.44 2.06 -7.45
N HIS A 132 -8.15 2.07 -6.31
CA HIS A 132 -8.41 3.28 -5.54
C HIS A 132 -8.48 2.98 -4.04
N ILE A 133 -8.03 3.95 -3.21
CA ILE A 133 -8.11 3.90 -1.75
C ILE A 133 -8.93 5.09 -1.28
N ASN A 134 -10.01 4.84 -0.56
CA ASN A 134 -10.84 5.86 0.07
C ASN A 134 -10.11 6.42 1.31
N ARG A 135 -9.17 7.32 1.05
CA ARG A 135 -8.21 7.84 2.03
C ARG A 135 -8.87 8.35 3.31
N ASP A 136 -9.86 9.20 3.18
CA ASP A 136 -10.43 9.90 4.33
C ASP A 136 -11.21 8.94 5.23
N ILE A 137 -11.99 8.04 4.65
CA ILE A 137 -12.73 7.01 5.40
C ILE A 137 -11.76 6.07 6.13
N LEU A 138 -10.67 5.67 5.48
CA LEU A 138 -9.66 4.81 6.08
C LEU A 138 -8.88 5.55 7.19
N PHE A 139 -8.57 6.83 7.02
CA PHE A 139 -7.93 7.63 8.06
C PHE A 139 -8.84 7.81 9.27
N GLU A 140 -10.11 8.12 9.07
CA GLU A 140 -11.08 8.25 10.16
C GLU A 140 -11.14 6.96 11.00
N ASP A 141 -11.29 5.80 10.37
CA ASP A 141 -11.34 4.51 11.05
C ASP A 141 -10.02 4.18 11.78
N MET A 142 -8.89 4.34 11.10
CA MET A 142 -7.57 4.03 11.65
C MET A 142 -7.25 4.89 12.88
N PHE A 143 -7.42 6.20 12.77
CA PHE A 143 -7.09 7.10 13.88
C PHE A 143 -8.09 7.03 15.03
N ALA A 144 -9.37 6.74 14.78
CA ALA A 144 -10.33 6.44 15.83
C ALA A 144 -9.94 5.19 16.65
N LYS A 145 -9.30 4.20 16.03
CA LYS A 145 -8.78 3.02 16.73
C LYS A 145 -7.50 3.30 17.51
N LEU A 146 -6.60 4.12 16.96
CA LEU A 146 -5.34 4.48 17.62
C LEU A 146 -5.50 5.49 18.77
N ALA A 147 -6.61 6.23 18.79
CA ALA A 147 -6.91 7.19 19.86
C ALA A 147 -7.46 6.56 21.16
N LYS A 148 -7.73 5.26 21.14
CA LYS A 148 -8.19 4.48 22.31
C LYS A 148 -7.00 3.99 23.11
#